data_7b9e3025916dc415cbbaea4ddc77bc7b
#
_entry.id   7b9e3025916dc415cbbaea4ddc77bc7b
#
_cell.length_a   1.000
_cell.length_b   1.000
_cell.length_c   1.000
_cell.angle_alpha   90.00
_cell.angle_beta   90.00
_cell.angle_gamma   90.00
#
_symmetry.space_group_name_H-M   'P 1'
#
loop_
_entity.id
_entity.type
_entity.pdbx_description
1 polymer ?
#
loop_
_entity_poly.entity_id
_entity_poly.type
_entity_poly.pdbx_seq_one_letter_code
_entity_poly.pdbx_strand_id
1 'polypeptide(L)'
;MALCLFTAVTLAQDKPYPIFTLDHLDAAMKTLGPNVAGIRASLDDGDFATAKARVIRSREQLAVTVTFWRDRGRDDAVTLLRTALDRMDALDAALSIETIDPRAVDTLATRIGGACDACHTIYREQDPVTSEYRLRQSALQ
;
A
#
# COMPACT_ATOMS: atom_id res chain seq x y z
N MET A 1 17.37 58.91 5.55
CA MET A 1 17.69 57.50 5.27
C MET A 1 16.61 56.64 5.90
N ALA A 2 15.74 56.08 5.09
CA ALA A 2 14.65 55.20 5.53
C ALA A 2 15.13 53.76 5.37
N LEU A 3 15.20 53.02 6.49
CA LEU A 3 15.61 51.63 6.54
C LEU A 3 14.38 50.76 6.29
N CYS A 4 14.27 50.18 5.08
CA CYS A 4 13.23 49.20 4.77
C CYS A 4 13.63 47.84 5.39
N LEU A 5 12.95 47.48 6.45
CA LEU A 5 12.99 46.10 7.02
C LEU A 5 12.20 45.16 6.11
N PHE A 6 12.90 44.36 5.31
CA PHE A 6 12.30 43.23 4.62
C PHE A 6 12.07 42.08 5.63
N THR A 7 10.86 41.88 6.07
CA THR A 7 10.46 40.66 6.77
C THR A 7 10.39 39.53 5.76
N ALA A 8 11.35 38.60 5.80
CA ALA A 8 11.29 37.37 5.04
C ALA A 8 10.13 36.50 5.61
N VAL A 9 9.04 36.39 4.90
CA VAL A 9 8.00 35.42 5.16
C VAL A 9 8.56 34.08 4.73
N THR A 10 9.00 33.26 5.70
CA THR A 10 9.28 31.86 5.47
C THR A 10 7.95 31.17 5.19
N LEU A 11 7.64 30.95 3.91
CA LEU A 11 6.58 30.02 3.51
C LEU A 11 6.99 28.66 4.04
N ALA A 12 6.29 28.16 5.07
CA ALA A 12 6.37 26.77 5.47
C ALA A 12 6.06 25.97 4.21
N GLN A 13 7.05 25.26 3.67
CA GLN A 13 6.82 24.35 2.56
C GLN A 13 5.92 23.24 3.11
N ASP A 14 4.63 23.28 2.75
CA ASP A 14 3.74 22.16 2.95
C ASP A 14 4.41 20.93 2.34
N LYS A 15 4.63 19.90 3.16
CA LYS A 15 5.16 18.63 2.67
C LYS A 15 4.29 18.21 1.48
N PRO A 16 4.86 17.86 0.33
CA PRO A 16 4.09 17.56 -0.89
C PRO A 16 3.19 16.31 -0.78
N TYR A 17 3.17 15.65 0.36
CA TYR A 17 2.38 14.44 0.63
C TYR A 17 1.56 14.63 1.90
N PRO A 18 0.29 14.14 1.91
CA PRO A 18 -0.51 14.14 3.13
C PRO A 18 0.22 13.32 4.20
N ILE A 19 0.33 13.88 5.41
CA ILE A 19 0.85 13.13 6.55
C ILE A 19 -0.19 12.05 6.86
N PHE A 20 0.21 10.78 6.74
CA PHE A 20 -0.65 9.66 7.05
C PHE A 20 -0.81 9.50 8.54
N THR A 21 -2.02 9.68 9.04
CA THR A 21 -2.45 9.33 10.39
C THR A 21 -2.80 7.85 10.48
N LEU A 22 -3.05 7.35 11.70
CA LEU A 22 -3.58 5.99 11.91
C LEU A 22 -4.89 5.78 11.18
N ASP A 23 -5.80 6.75 11.23
CA ASP A 23 -7.09 6.68 10.56
C ASP A 23 -6.95 6.62 9.04
N HIS A 24 -5.99 7.34 8.48
CA HIS A 24 -5.69 7.28 7.05
C HIS A 24 -5.11 5.91 6.65
N LEU A 25 -4.23 5.33 7.49
CA LEU A 25 -3.71 3.99 7.22
C LEU A 25 -4.83 2.94 7.28
N ASP A 26 -5.69 3.00 8.30
CA ASP A 26 -6.83 2.09 8.46
C ASP A 26 -7.78 2.17 7.26
N ALA A 27 -8.16 3.39 6.86
CA ALA A 27 -9.00 3.62 5.69
C ALA A 27 -8.36 3.08 4.39
N ALA A 28 -7.04 3.29 4.21
CA ALA A 28 -6.31 2.76 3.07
C ALA A 28 -6.34 1.22 3.06
N MET A 29 -6.10 0.56 4.20
CA MET A 29 -6.12 -0.90 4.31
C MET A 29 -7.52 -1.49 4.09
N LYS A 30 -8.57 -0.84 4.61
CA LYS A 30 -9.98 -1.24 4.40
C LYS A 30 -10.39 -1.16 2.92
N THR A 31 -9.78 -0.28 2.14
CA THR A 31 -10.03 -0.17 0.71
C THR A 31 -9.13 -1.11 -0.10
N LEU A 32 -7.88 -1.26 0.31
CA LEU A 32 -6.89 -2.11 -0.37
C LEU A 32 -7.26 -3.60 -0.31
N GLY A 33 -7.71 -4.09 0.86
CA GLY A 33 -8.06 -5.49 1.05
C GLY A 33 -9.05 -6.03 0.01
N PRO A 34 -10.24 -5.43 -0.16
CA PRO A 34 -11.20 -5.82 -1.19
C PRO A 34 -10.66 -5.71 -2.62
N ASN A 35 -9.82 -4.71 -2.92
CA ASN A 35 -9.21 -4.59 -4.24
C ASN A 35 -8.25 -5.74 -4.53
N VAL A 36 -7.39 -6.11 -3.57
CA VAL A 36 -6.47 -7.25 -3.70
C VAL A 36 -7.23 -8.57 -3.83
N ALA A 37 -8.27 -8.78 -3.01
CA ALA A 37 -9.14 -9.95 -3.14
C ALA A 37 -9.83 -10.01 -4.53
N GLY A 38 -10.26 -8.86 -5.03
CA GLY A 38 -10.88 -8.74 -6.35
C GLY A 38 -9.92 -9.03 -7.53
N ILE A 39 -8.59 -8.89 -7.35
CA ILE A 39 -7.61 -9.32 -8.35
C ILE A 39 -7.77 -10.83 -8.57
N ARG A 40 -7.77 -11.61 -7.50
CA ARG A 40 -7.92 -13.07 -7.56
C ARG A 40 -9.22 -13.47 -8.25
N ALA A 41 -10.35 -12.91 -7.81
CA ALA A 41 -11.66 -13.20 -8.42
C ALA A 41 -11.67 -12.91 -9.93
N SER A 42 -11.10 -11.76 -10.36
CA SER A 42 -11.02 -11.43 -11.77
C SER A 42 -10.11 -12.38 -12.57
N LEU A 43 -9.02 -12.88 -11.97
CA LEU A 43 -8.17 -13.89 -12.61
C LEU A 43 -8.88 -15.23 -12.76
N ASP A 44 -9.63 -15.66 -11.76
CA ASP A 44 -10.42 -16.90 -11.75
C ASP A 44 -11.52 -16.85 -12.82
N ASP A 45 -12.09 -15.67 -13.05
CA ASP A 45 -13.10 -15.43 -14.12
C ASP A 45 -12.46 -15.24 -15.51
N GLY A 46 -11.14 -15.20 -15.63
CA GLY A 46 -10.42 -14.91 -16.88
C GLY A 46 -10.51 -13.44 -17.32
N ASP A 47 -11.01 -12.55 -16.48
CA ASP A 47 -11.08 -11.11 -16.75
C ASP A 47 -9.74 -10.40 -16.41
N PHE A 48 -8.77 -10.62 -17.29
CA PHE A 48 -7.42 -10.05 -17.11
C PHE A 48 -7.40 -8.52 -17.17
N ALA A 49 -8.33 -7.91 -17.89
CA ALA A 49 -8.41 -6.45 -17.97
C ALA A 49 -8.83 -5.84 -16.61
N THR A 50 -9.86 -6.40 -15.98
CA THR A 50 -10.28 -5.99 -14.63
C THR A 50 -9.23 -6.34 -13.59
N ALA A 51 -8.58 -7.51 -13.67
CA ALA A 51 -7.48 -7.89 -12.79
C ALA A 51 -6.35 -6.85 -12.85
N LYS A 52 -5.93 -6.46 -14.05
CA LYS A 52 -4.89 -5.43 -14.26
C LYS A 52 -5.29 -4.08 -13.67
N ALA A 53 -6.51 -3.60 -13.92
CA ALA A 53 -6.99 -2.33 -13.37
C ALA A 53 -6.98 -2.34 -11.82
N ARG A 54 -7.33 -3.48 -11.20
CA ARG A 54 -7.29 -3.66 -9.74
C ARG A 54 -5.86 -3.69 -9.20
N VAL A 55 -4.92 -4.33 -9.92
CA VAL A 55 -3.48 -4.33 -9.56
C VAL A 55 -2.94 -2.92 -9.52
N ILE A 56 -3.15 -2.13 -10.57
CA ILE A 56 -2.69 -0.74 -10.67
C ILE A 56 -3.25 0.08 -9.49
N ARG A 57 -4.56 0.01 -9.25
CA ARG A 57 -5.20 0.72 -8.13
C ARG A 57 -4.68 0.28 -6.77
N SER A 58 -4.49 -1.02 -6.56
CA SER A 58 -3.95 -1.57 -5.30
C SER A 58 -2.53 -1.09 -5.06
N ARG A 59 -1.72 -1.05 -6.11
CA ARG A 59 -0.35 -0.54 -6.05
C ARG A 59 -0.30 0.94 -5.65
N GLU A 60 -1.13 1.78 -6.26
CA GLU A 60 -1.23 3.21 -5.91
C GLU A 60 -1.65 3.39 -4.45
N GLN A 61 -2.67 2.67 -3.99
CA GLN A 61 -3.15 2.72 -2.61
C GLN A 61 -2.08 2.26 -1.61
N LEU A 62 -1.33 1.20 -1.93
CA LEU A 62 -0.27 0.71 -1.06
C LEU A 62 0.91 1.67 -1.02
N ALA A 63 1.30 2.25 -2.16
CA ALA A 63 2.46 3.13 -2.27
C ALA A 63 2.37 4.36 -1.35
N VAL A 64 1.19 4.96 -1.21
CA VAL A 64 1.01 6.14 -0.34
C VAL A 64 1.19 5.81 1.15
N THR A 65 1.06 4.54 1.57
CA THR A 65 1.25 4.12 2.96
C THR A 65 2.73 4.11 3.39
N VAL A 66 3.66 4.13 2.44
CA VAL A 66 5.10 4.18 2.72
C VAL A 66 5.47 5.38 3.58
N THR A 67 4.81 6.52 3.37
CA THR A 67 5.04 7.74 4.15
C THR A 67 4.75 7.54 5.64
N PHE A 68 3.67 6.83 5.98
CA PHE A 68 3.30 6.53 7.36
C PHE A 68 4.42 5.80 8.11
N TRP A 69 5.03 4.80 7.49
CA TRP A 69 6.07 3.97 8.09
C TRP A 69 7.42 4.68 8.13
N ARG A 70 7.78 5.35 7.05
CA ARG A 70 9.01 6.14 6.98
C ARG A 70 9.05 7.24 8.03
N ASP A 71 7.96 7.97 8.22
CA ASP A 71 7.89 9.07 9.19
C ASP A 71 7.96 8.57 10.65
N ARG A 72 7.81 7.26 10.86
CA ARG A 72 7.97 6.56 12.15
C ARG A 72 9.29 5.80 12.27
N GLY A 73 10.19 5.95 11.30
CA GLY A 73 11.49 5.26 11.30
C GLY A 73 11.39 3.73 11.20
N ARG A 74 10.29 3.21 10.62
CA ARG A 74 10.06 1.76 10.49
C ARG A 74 10.56 1.24 9.14
N ASP A 75 11.89 1.15 9.00
CA ASP A 75 12.55 0.70 7.76
C ASP A 75 12.20 -0.75 7.41
N ASP A 76 11.94 -1.58 8.42
CA ASP A 76 11.46 -2.94 8.26
C ASP A 76 10.09 -3.00 7.57
N ALA A 77 9.13 -2.16 7.99
CA ALA A 77 7.84 -2.04 7.33
C ALA A 77 7.96 -1.48 5.91
N VAL A 78 8.83 -0.49 5.70
CA VAL A 78 9.10 0.06 4.36
C VAL A 78 9.65 -1.03 3.43
N THR A 79 10.51 -1.91 3.93
CA THR A 79 11.06 -3.04 3.15
C THR A 79 9.97 -4.04 2.77
N LEU A 80 9.07 -4.38 3.70
CA LEU A 80 7.93 -5.26 3.42
C LEU A 80 6.97 -4.66 2.39
N LEU A 81 6.69 -3.36 2.49
CA LEU A 81 5.87 -2.65 1.51
C LEU A 81 6.50 -2.66 0.12
N ARG A 82 7.79 -2.39 0.01
CA ARG A 82 8.50 -2.46 -1.28
C ARG A 82 8.39 -3.84 -1.89
N THR A 83 8.56 -4.88 -1.09
CA THR A 83 8.37 -6.27 -1.55
C THR A 83 6.98 -6.50 -2.12
N ALA A 84 5.93 -5.96 -1.50
CA ALA A 84 4.56 -6.09 -2.00
C ALA A 84 4.36 -5.29 -3.30
N LEU A 85 4.90 -4.07 -3.38
CA LEU A 85 4.85 -3.23 -4.59
C LEU A 85 5.57 -3.90 -5.77
N ASP A 86 6.77 -4.45 -5.56
CA ASP A 86 7.53 -5.17 -6.60
C ASP A 86 6.74 -6.37 -7.14
N ARG A 87 6.00 -7.07 -6.28
CA ARG A 87 5.14 -8.20 -6.70
C ARG A 87 3.91 -7.73 -7.49
N MET A 88 3.33 -6.59 -7.13
CA MET A 88 2.25 -5.97 -7.91
C MET A 88 2.76 -5.52 -9.29
N ASP A 89 3.96 -4.93 -9.36
CA ASP A 89 4.59 -4.55 -10.62
C ASP A 89 4.86 -5.78 -11.52
N ALA A 90 5.31 -6.88 -10.93
CA ALA A 90 5.51 -8.13 -11.68
C ALA A 90 4.19 -8.71 -12.23
N LEU A 91 3.09 -8.63 -11.47
CA LEU A 91 1.77 -9.08 -11.96
C LEU A 91 1.25 -8.14 -13.04
N ASP A 92 1.39 -6.82 -12.88
CA ASP A 92 0.99 -5.84 -13.92
C ASP A 92 1.75 -6.10 -15.24
N ALA A 93 3.06 -6.32 -15.16
CA ALA A 93 3.88 -6.66 -16.32
C ALA A 93 3.39 -7.96 -17.01
N ALA A 94 3.08 -9.01 -16.24
CA ALA A 94 2.59 -10.27 -16.78
C ALA A 94 1.19 -10.13 -17.42
N LEU A 95 0.36 -9.22 -16.92
CA LEU A 95 -0.95 -8.88 -17.49
C LEU A 95 -0.88 -7.91 -18.68
N SER A 96 0.32 -7.43 -19.03
CA SER A 96 0.54 -6.46 -20.11
C SER A 96 1.06 -7.08 -21.41
N ILE A 97 1.37 -8.38 -21.41
CA ILE A 97 1.88 -9.09 -22.58
C ILE A 97 0.71 -9.56 -23.47
N GLU A 98 0.99 -9.79 -24.76
CA GLU A 98 -0.02 -10.18 -25.74
C GLU A 98 -0.66 -11.55 -25.43
N THR A 99 0.14 -12.50 -24.97
CA THR A 99 -0.35 -13.83 -24.59
C THR A 99 -0.15 -14.07 -23.10
N ILE A 100 -1.22 -13.94 -22.34
CA ILE A 100 -1.19 -14.10 -20.88
C ILE A 100 -1.20 -15.58 -20.52
N ASP A 101 -0.24 -16.01 -19.68
CA ASP A 101 -0.25 -17.34 -19.07
C ASP A 101 -1.05 -17.32 -17.75
N PRO A 102 -2.23 -17.98 -17.68
CA PRO A 102 -3.07 -17.98 -16.50
C PRO A 102 -2.39 -18.54 -15.26
N ARG A 103 -1.49 -19.53 -15.40
CA ARG A 103 -0.77 -20.11 -14.25
C ARG A 103 0.30 -19.17 -13.71
N ALA A 104 0.98 -18.46 -14.60
CA ALA A 104 1.98 -17.48 -14.19
C ALA A 104 1.35 -16.32 -13.41
N VAL A 105 0.24 -15.75 -13.91
CA VAL A 105 -0.45 -14.65 -13.24
C VAL A 105 -1.09 -15.08 -11.91
N ASP A 106 -1.63 -16.31 -11.83
CA ASP A 106 -2.13 -16.89 -10.56
C ASP A 106 -1.02 -17.02 -9.51
N THR A 107 0.15 -17.51 -9.92
CA THR A 107 1.33 -17.61 -9.05
C THR A 107 1.77 -16.24 -8.55
N LEU A 108 1.79 -15.22 -9.41
CA LEU A 108 2.16 -13.85 -9.03
C LEU A 108 1.13 -13.24 -8.07
N ALA A 109 -0.17 -13.44 -8.29
CA ALA A 109 -1.22 -13.00 -7.39
C ALA A 109 -1.10 -13.63 -5.99
N THR A 110 -0.77 -14.93 -5.93
CA THR A 110 -0.49 -15.64 -4.66
C THR A 110 0.68 -15.01 -3.91
N ARG A 111 1.73 -14.62 -4.61
CA ARG A 111 2.90 -13.95 -4.00
C ARG A 111 2.56 -12.56 -3.44
N ILE A 112 1.61 -11.84 -4.03
CA ILE A 112 1.10 -10.57 -3.48
C ILE A 112 0.44 -10.82 -2.12
N GLY A 113 -0.46 -11.82 -2.03
CA GLY A 113 -1.09 -12.23 -0.77
C GLY A 113 -0.06 -12.54 0.32
N GLY A 114 0.94 -13.36 0.01
CA GLY A 114 2.02 -13.70 0.95
C GLY A 114 2.83 -12.48 1.41
N ALA A 115 3.00 -11.44 0.59
CA ALA A 115 3.66 -10.20 1.01
C ALA A 115 2.79 -9.38 1.96
N CYS A 116 1.48 -9.34 1.72
CA CYS A 116 0.52 -8.70 2.63
C CYS A 116 0.52 -9.38 4.00
N ASP A 117 0.48 -10.71 4.02
CA ASP A 117 0.47 -11.52 5.24
C ASP A 117 1.76 -11.35 6.05
N ALA A 118 2.91 -11.26 5.40
CA ALA A 118 4.19 -11.03 6.07
C ALA A 118 4.19 -9.74 6.89
N CYS A 119 3.64 -8.64 6.34
CA CYS A 119 3.50 -7.39 7.05
C CYS A 119 2.42 -7.48 8.16
N HIS A 120 1.26 -8.04 7.84
CA HIS A 120 0.15 -8.18 8.78
C HIS A 120 0.50 -9.03 10.01
N THR A 121 1.30 -10.09 9.84
CA THR A 121 1.76 -10.92 10.96
C THR A 121 2.56 -10.12 12.00
N ILE A 122 3.31 -9.12 11.56
CA ILE A 122 4.15 -8.30 12.44
C ILE A 122 3.35 -7.14 13.04
N TYR A 123 2.57 -6.45 12.21
CA TYR A 123 2.01 -5.14 12.55
C TYR A 123 0.53 -5.13 12.87
N ARG A 124 -0.22 -6.16 12.52
CA ARG A 124 -1.67 -6.23 12.72
C ARG A 124 -2.01 -7.22 13.82
N GLU A 125 -3.00 -6.89 14.63
CA GLU A 125 -3.63 -7.79 15.58
C GLU A 125 -5.15 -7.72 15.45
N GLN A 126 -5.83 -8.78 15.88
CA GLN A 126 -7.28 -8.80 15.95
C GLN A 126 -7.70 -8.53 17.39
N ASP A 127 -8.64 -7.61 17.57
CA ASP A 127 -9.25 -7.37 18.87
C ASP A 127 -10.05 -8.61 19.30
N PRO A 128 -9.80 -9.19 20.48
CA PRO A 128 -10.45 -10.43 20.90
C PRO A 128 -11.93 -10.27 21.24
N VAL A 129 -12.41 -9.04 21.43
CA VAL A 129 -13.80 -8.74 21.79
C VAL A 129 -14.62 -8.35 20.56
N THR A 130 -14.10 -7.42 19.74
CA THR A 130 -14.82 -6.90 18.57
C THR A 130 -14.52 -7.67 17.30
N SER A 131 -13.47 -8.50 17.29
CA SER A 131 -12.93 -9.17 16.11
C SER A 131 -12.44 -8.20 15.01
N GLU A 132 -12.35 -6.93 15.30
CA GLU A 132 -11.81 -5.94 14.38
C GLU A 132 -10.28 -6.01 14.33
N TYR A 133 -9.73 -5.72 13.16
CA TYR A 133 -8.28 -5.61 13.00
C TYR A 133 -7.80 -4.21 13.33
N ARG A 134 -6.68 -4.14 14.05
CA ARG A 134 -6.00 -2.89 14.39
C ARG A 134 -4.48 -3.03 14.30
N LEU A 135 -3.80 -1.90 14.26
CA LEU A 135 -2.36 -1.86 14.35
C LEU A 135 -1.90 -2.20 15.77
N ARG A 136 -0.86 -3.02 15.88
CA ARG A 136 -0.25 -3.34 17.19
C ARG A 136 0.35 -2.09 17.83
N GLN A 137 0.23 -1.96 19.13
CA GLN A 137 0.82 -0.84 19.88
C GLN A 137 2.35 -0.75 19.69
N SER A 138 3.04 -1.89 19.56
CA SER A 138 4.48 -1.93 19.29
C SER A 138 4.88 -1.35 17.92
N ALA A 139 3.95 -1.21 17.01
CA ALA A 139 4.18 -0.59 15.70
C ALA A 139 4.24 0.95 15.76
N LEU A 140 3.81 1.53 16.89
CA LEU A 140 3.67 2.98 17.08
C LEU A 140 4.81 3.59 17.89
N GLN A 141 5.71 2.77 18.41
CA GLN A 141 6.84 3.18 19.27
C GLN A 141 8.09 3.45 18.47
#